data_599ec687cf3bde05b767831e30e6a286
#
_entry.id   599ec687cf3bde05b767831e30e6a286
#
_cell.length_a   1.000
_cell.length_b   1.000
_cell.length_c   1.000
_cell.angle_alpha   90.00
_cell.angle_beta   90.00
_cell.angle_gamma   90.00
#
_symmetry.space_group_name_H-M   'P 1'
#
loop_
_entity.id
_entity.type
_entity.pdbx_description
1 polymer ?
#
loop_
_entity_poly.entity_id
_entity_poly.type
_entity_poly.pdbx_seq_one_letter_code
_entity_poly.pdbx_strand_id
1 'polypeptide(L)'
;MRYFIILCTFVVLSAISLSADEPAKRHTARFAGTYMFGSAIHKDADEKDHDYVGPGGAVLLYPESDSTMLFYMEVEKGEPANAIGRLTGKISLKSNKGIFTVNNPKGIPICKLSFQIEKRFLDIRTVDGLNDCGFGPGVRADNRFFRYSGEIPECYEVEGKKTCFEQTPEKKNGTAQTTPEKKPVPTPVNDNQL
;
A
#
# COMPACT_ATOMS: atom_id res chain seq x y z
N MET A 1 49.53 -66.99 8.87
CA MET A 1 49.08 -65.85 8.06
C MET A 1 47.60 -65.67 8.19
N ARG A 2 47.18 -64.69 8.96
CA ARG A 2 45.74 -64.36 9.15
C ARG A 2 45.56 -62.91 8.76
N TYR A 3 44.91 -62.71 7.61
CA TYR A 3 44.57 -61.36 7.11
C TYR A 3 43.34 -60.84 7.87
N PHE A 4 43.55 -59.75 8.64
CA PHE A 4 42.49 -58.97 9.24
C PHE A 4 41.95 -58.00 8.14
N ILE A 5 40.73 -58.25 7.68
CA ILE A 5 40.04 -57.34 6.79
C ILE A 5 39.29 -56.36 7.70
N ILE A 6 39.81 -55.09 7.74
CA ILE A 6 39.11 -54.00 8.40
C ILE A 6 38.11 -53.41 7.39
N LEU A 7 36.85 -53.68 7.67
CA LEU A 7 35.74 -53.13 6.91
C LEU A 7 35.48 -51.72 7.42
N CYS A 8 35.98 -50.70 6.69
CA CYS A 8 35.64 -49.28 6.92
C CYS A 8 34.25 -49.01 6.35
N THR A 9 33.25 -48.99 7.21
CA THR A 9 31.92 -48.50 6.86
C THR A 9 31.94 -46.97 6.84
N PHE A 10 31.98 -46.43 5.63
CA PHE A 10 31.73 -45.01 5.40
C PHE A 10 30.27 -44.70 5.63
N VAL A 11 29.95 -44.11 6.78
CA VAL A 11 28.64 -43.51 7.02
C VAL A 11 28.63 -42.16 6.27
N VAL A 12 28.04 -42.15 5.10
CA VAL A 12 27.76 -40.93 4.37
C VAL A 12 26.57 -40.22 5.07
N LEU A 13 26.88 -39.28 5.95
CA LEU A 13 25.89 -38.34 6.48
C LEU A 13 25.47 -37.43 5.33
N SER A 14 24.36 -37.77 4.68
CA SER A 14 23.69 -36.86 3.76
C SER A 14 23.16 -35.66 4.54
N ALA A 15 23.90 -34.55 4.53
CA ALA A 15 23.42 -33.26 4.98
C ALA A 15 22.26 -32.84 4.06
N ILE A 16 21.04 -33.06 4.51
CA ILE A 16 19.85 -32.45 3.91
C ILE A 16 19.96 -30.96 4.19
N SER A 17 20.51 -30.21 3.22
CA SER A 17 20.42 -28.77 3.23
C SER A 17 18.94 -28.42 3.13
N LEU A 18 18.29 -28.06 4.25
CA LEU A 18 17.06 -27.31 4.21
C LEU A 18 17.39 -25.97 3.54
N SER A 19 17.18 -25.89 2.24
CA SER A 19 17.05 -24.61 1.58
C SER A 19 15.82 -23.96 2.22
N ALA A 20 16.05 -22.96 3.09
CA ALA A 20 15.00 -22.04 3.48
C ALA A 20 14.50 -21.45 2.17
N ASP A 21 13.27 -21.81 1.79
CA ASP A 21 12.56 -21.28 0.64
C ASP A 21 12.53 -19.76 0.83
N GLU A 22 13.42 -19.03 0.12
CA GLU A 22 13.40 -17.59 0.08
C GLU A 22 12.02 -17.24 -0.51
N PRO A 23 11.16 -16.49 0.22
CA PRO A 23 9.78 -16.28 -0.22
C PRO A 23 9.81 -15.75 -1.64
N ALA A 24 9.20 -16.47 -2.55
CA ALA A 24 9.19 -16.16 -3.99
C ALA A 24 8.91 -14.67 -4.14
N LYS A 25 9.89 -13.94 -4.71
CA LYS A 25 9.85 -12.49 -4.79
C LYS A 25 8.59 -12.09 -5.54
N ARG A 26 7.60 -11.55 -4.81
CA ARG A 26 6.27 -11.23 -5.36
C ARG A 26 6.40 -10.46 -6.65
N HIS A 27 5.65 -10.85 -7.68
CA HIS A 27 5.67 -10.19 -8.99
C HIS A 27 5.45 -8.68 -8.88
N THR A 28 4.65 -8.22 -7.90
CA THR A 28 4.39 -6.82 -7.59
C THR A 28 5.56 -6.11 -6.92
N ALA A 29 6.52 -6.81 -6.32
CA ALA A 29 7.67 -6.20 -5.65
C ALA A 29 8.52 -5.31 -6.57
N ARG A 30 8.54 -5.59 -7.87
CA ARG A 30 9.22 -4.74 -8.86
C ARG A 30 8.62 -3.34 -8.98
N PHE A 31 7.37 -3.17 -8.58
CA PHE A 31 6.62 -1.92 -8.60
C PHE A 31 6.62 -1.20 -7.24
N ALA A 32 7.07 -1.89 -6.19
CA ALA A 32 7.14 -1.30 -4.85
C ALA A 32 8.12 -0.13 -4.82
N GLY A 33 7.87 0.81 -3.92
CA GLY A 33 8.74 1.96 -3.74
C GLY A 33 7.98 3.25 -3.45
N THR A 34 8.73 4.33 -3.43
CA THR A 34 8.23 5.69 -3.26
C THR A 34 8.28 6.41 -4.60
N TYR A 35 7.18 7.06 -4.95
CA TYR A 35 7.02 7.85 -6.17
C TYR A 35 6.62 9.27 -5.79
N MET A 36 7.25 10.28 -6.40
CA MET A 36 7.05 11.68 -6.03
C MET A 36 6.91 12.58 -7.25
N PHE A 37 6.29 13.75 -7.08
CA PHE A 37 6.28 14.83 -8.05
C PHE A 37 6.28 16.20 -7.36
N GLY A 38 6.70 17.24 -8.07
CA GLY A 38 6.61 18.63 -7.66
C GLY A 38 7.33 18.91 -6.33
N SER A 39 6.69 19.62 -5.42
CA SER A 39 7.25 20.04 -4.13
C SER A 39 7.78 18.89 -3.28
N ALA A 40 7.22 17.68 -3.39
CA ALA A 40 7.67 16.53 -2.63
C ALA A 40 9.12 16.12 -3.00
N ILE A 41 9.52 16.28 -4.27
CA ILE A 41 10.90 16.01 -4.72
C ILE A 41 11.85 17.07 -4.16
N HIS A 42 11.43 18.34 -4.17
CA HIS A 42 12.27 19.46 -3.73
C HIS A 42 12.46 19.48 -2.21
N LYS A 43 11.45 19.10 -1.43
CA LYS A 43 11.56 19.01 0.04
C LYS A 43 12.60 18.01 0.53
N ASP A 44 12.88 17.00 -0.29
CA ASP A 44 13.80 15.91 0.09
C ASP A 44 15.24 16.14 -0.47
N ALA A 45 15.40 17.07 -1.42
CA ALA A 45 16.63 17.20 -2.20
C ALA A 45 17.71 18.13 -1.63
N ASP A 46 17.45 18.91 -0.60
CA ASP A 46 18.34 19.74 0.22
C ASP A 46 17.64 20.99 0.75
N GLU A 47 18.06 21.40 1.95
CA GLU A 47 17.52 22.53 2.72
C GLU A 47 17.60 23.91 2.01
N LYS A 48 18.19 23.99 0.82
CA LYS A 48 18.43 25.25 0.09
C LYS A 48 17.39 25.61 -0.99
N ASP A 49 16.52 24.68 -1.37
CA ASP A 49 15.55 24.89 -2.46
C ASP A 49 14.11 25.03 -1.92
N HIS A 50 13.96 25.75 -0.80
CA HIS A 50 12.67 25.96 -0.12
C HIS A 50 11.68 26.85 -0.90
N ASP A 51 12.04 27.35 -2.06
CA ASP A 51 11.23 28.33 -2.79
C ASP A 51 10.17 27.70 -3.71
N TYR A 52 10.14 26.36 -3.85
CA TYR A 52 9.10 25.73 -4.65
C TYR A 52 7.83 25.51 -3.82
N VAL A 53 6.87 26.42 -4.04
CA VAL A 53 5.56 26.45 -3.34
C VAL A 53 4.41 25.85 -4.19
N GLY A 54 4.76 25.22 -5.30
CA GLY A 54 3.81 24.63 -6.24
C GLY A 54 3.20 23.31 -5.76
N PRO A 55 2.34 22.71 -6.60
CA PRO A 55 1.74 21.42 -6.28
C PRO A 55 2.79 20.31 -6.19
N GLY A 56 2.53 19.33 -5.32
CA GLY A 56 3.40 18.19 -5.13
C GLY A 56 2.68 16.99 -4.55
N GLY A 57 3.42 15.89 -4.39
CA GLY A 57 2.87 14.73 -3.74
C GLY A 57 3.76 13.51 -3.82
N ALA A 58 3.42 12.54 -2.97
CA ALA A 58 4.07 11.25 -2.88
C ALA A 58 3.06 10.10 -2.92
N VAL A 59 3.49 8.99 -3.50
CA VAL A 59 2.77 7.71 -3.47
C VAL A 59 3.72 6.62 -3.04
N LEU A 60 3.35 5.91 -1.99
CA LEU A 60 4.04 4.74 -1.50
C LEU A 60 3.29 3.50 -1.97
N LEU A 61 4.01 2.57 -2.61
CA LEU A 61 3.46 1.31 -3.10
C LEU A 61 4.08 0.12 -2.35
N TYR A 62 3.24 -0.64 -1.65
CA TYR A 62 3.62 -1.83 -0.90
C TYR A 62 3.09 -3.10 -1.57
N PRO A 63 3.91 -4.14 -1.83
CA PRO A 63 3.48 -5.38 -2.47
C PRO A 63 2.78 -6.29 -1.46
N GLU A 64 1.46 -6.41 -1.53
CA GLU A 64 0.68 -7.28 -0.63
C GLU A 64 0.70 -8.74 -1.11
N SER A 65 0.54 -8.96 -2.42
CA SER A 65 0.57 -10.28 -3.06
C SER A 65 1.15 -10.20 -4.48
N ASP A 66 1.15 -11.29 -5.23
CA ASP A 66 1.62 -11.31 -6.61
C ASP A 66 0.80 -10.42 -7.56
N SER A 67 -0.42 -10.09 -7.21
CA SER A 67 -1.34 -9.31 -8.04
C SER A 67 -1.95 -8.11 -7.34
N THR A 68 -1.68 -7.90 -6.05
CA THR A 68 -2.27 -6.80 -5.28
C THR A 68 -1.19 -5.94 -4.63
N MET A 69 -1.45 -4.64 -4.60
CA MET A 69 -0.62 -3.66 -3.89
C MET A 69 -1.48 -2.81 -2.97
N LEU A 70 -0.94 -2.52 -1.80
CA LEU A 70 -1.45 -1.46 -0.94
C LEU A 70 -0.76 -0.16 -1.34
N PHE A 71 -1.46 0.95 -1.18
CA PHE A 71 -0.88 2.26 -1.41
C PHE A 71 -1.29 3.26 -0.34
N TYR A 72 -0.40 4.20 -0.10
CA TYR A 72 -0.66 5.48 0.54
C TYR A 72 -0.31 6.58 -0.45
N MET A 73 -1.17 7.57 -0.58
CA MET A 73 -0.95 8.75 -1.41
C MET A 73 -1.22 10.00 -0.61
N GLU A 74 -0.31 10.96 -0.70
CA GLU A 74 -0.50 12.32 -0.24
C GLU A 74 -0.19 13.27 -1.40
N VAL A 75 -1.11 14.18 -1.67
CA VAL A 75 -0.98 15.20 -2.73
C VAL A 75 -1.36 16.56 -2.17
N GLU A 76 -0.63 17.58 -2.55
CA GLU A 76 -0.86 18.95 -2.14
C GLU A 76 -1.04 19.86 -3.33
N LYS A 77 -1.85 20.89 -3.17
CA LYS A 77 -2.08 21.90 -4.20
C LYS A 77 -0.96 22.96 -4.22
N GLY A 78 -0.23 23.11 -3.12
CA GLY A 78 0.70 24.22 -2.93
C GLY A 78 0.00 25.53 -2.61
N GLU A 79 0.80 26.59 -2.52
CA GLU A 79 0.30 27.93 -2.18
C GLU A 79 -0.65 28.50 -3.26
N PRO A 80 -1.56 29.41 -2.84
CA PRO A 80 -1.79 29.92 -1.49
C PRO A 80 -2.76 29.03 -0.67
N ALA A 81 -3.32 27.99 -1.26
CA ALA A 81 -4.39 27.22 -0.62
C ALA A 81 -3.87 26.15 0.36
N ASN A 82 -2.67 25.61 0.15
CA ASN A 82 -2.05 24.54 0.94
C ASN A 82 -3.00 23.36 1.26
N ALA A 83 -3.96 23.12 0.35
CA ALA A 83 -4.92 22.04 0.50
C ALA A 83 -4.23 20.71 0.24
N ILE A 84 -4.50 19.72 1.10
CA ILE A 84 -3.91 18.37 1.06
C ILE A 84 -5.00 17.35 0.78
N GLY A 85 -4.67 16.33 -0.01
CA GLY A 85 -5.46 15.13 -0.20
C GLY A 85 -4.67 13.89 0.22
N ARG A 86 -5.27 13.05 1.06
CA ARG A 86 -4.68 11.78 1.49
C ARG A 86 -5.60 10.63 1.13
N LEU A 87 -5.03 9.56 0.64
CA LEU A 87 -5.78 8.38 0.24
C LEU A 87 -4.96 7.13 0.48
N THR A 88 -5.61 6.13 1.08
CA THR A 88 -5.04 4.78 1.23
C THR A 88 -5.95 3.77 0.56
N GLY A 89 -5.39 2.67 0.11
CA GLY A 89 -6.21 1.63 -0.47
C GLY A 89 -5.43 0.47 -1.02
N LYS A 90 -6.18 -0.39 -1.69
CA LYS A 90 -5.69 -1.60 -2.36
C LYS A 90 -6.04 -1.53 -3.83
N ILE A 91 -5.06 -1.86 -4.68
CA ILE A 91 -5.25 -2.04 -6.12
C ILE A 91 -4.89 -3.47 -6.52
N SER A 92 -5.75 -4.07 -7.34
CA SER A 92 -5.42 -5.32 -8.03
C SER A 92 -4.81 -4.98 -9.37
N LEU A 93 -3.62 -5.52 -9.64
CA LEU A 93 -2.90 -5.27 -10.87
C LEU A 93 -3.16 -6.35 -11.91
N LYS A 94 -3.46 -5.91 -13.13
CA LYS A 94 -3.41 -6.72 -14.34
C LYS A 94 -2.19 -6.26 -15.14
N SER A 95 -1.12 -7.05 -15.10
CA SER A 95 0.21 -6.62 -15.54
C SER A 95 0.73 -5.44 -14.70
N ASN A 96 0.74 -4.23 -15.24
CA ASN A 96 1.19 -3.00 -14.57
C ASN A 96 0.08 -1.96 -14.40
N LYS A 97 -1.20 -2.36 -14.57
CA LYS A 97 -2.36 -1.46 -14.48
C LYS A 97 -3.33 -1.94 -13.42
N GLY A 98 -3.91 -1.00 -12.68
CA GLY A 98 -4.94 -1.26 -11.69
C GLY A 98 -5.97 -0.13 -11.63
N ILE A 99 -7.11 -0.42 -11.05
CA ILE A 99 -8.18 0.55 -10.77
C ILE A 99 -8.45 0.53 -9.28
N PHE A 100 -8.57 1.72 -8.72
CA PHE A 100 -9.06 1.94 -7.36
C PHE A 100 -10.39 2.67 -7.42
N THR A 101 -11.33 2.30 -6.55
CA THR A 101 -12.67 2.90 -6.52
C THR A 101 -13.11 3.13 -5.08
N VAL A 102 -13.63 4.32 -4.81
CA VAL A 102 -14.37 4.64 -3.57
C VAL A 102 -15.83 4.76 -3.91
N ASN A 103 -16.66 4.09 -3.13
CA ASN A 103 -18.11 4.16 -3.26
C ASN A 103 -18.69 4.99 -2.12
N ASN A 104 -19.81 5.67 -2.38
CA ASN A 104 -20.61 6.27 -1.35
C ASN A 104 -21.36 5.19 -0.53
N PRO A 105 -22.07 5.56 0.57
CA PRO A 105 -22.83 4.59 1.38
C PRO A 105 -23.94 3.81 0.62
N LYS A 106 -24.34 4.30 -0.55
CA LYS A 106 -25.31 3.62 -1.43
C LYS A 106 -24.65 2.67 -2.44
N GLY A 107 -23.30 2.49 -2.36
CA GLY A 107 -22.56 1.64 -3.29
C GLY A 107 -22.27 2.27 -4.65
N ILE A 108 -22.55 3.57 -4.83
CA ILE A 108 -22.31 4.28 -6.10
C ILE A 108 -20.87 4.79 -6.12
N PRO A 109 -20.06 4.53 -7.18
CA PRO A 109 -18.73 5.06 -7.31
C PRO A 109 -18.71 6.59 -7.32
N ILE A 110 -17.89 7.19 -6.48
CA ILE A 110 -17.68 8.65 -6.38
C ILE A 110 -16.25 9.06 -6.70
N CYS A 111 -15.29 8.17 -6.47
CA CYS A 111 -13.89 8.35 -6.85
C CYS A 111 -13.43 7.10 -7.61
N LYS A 112 -12.79 7.31 -8.77
CA LYS A 112 -12.24 6.21 -9.55
C LYS A 112 -10.92 6.63 -10.16
N LEU A 113 -9.85 5.94 -9.77
CA LEU A 113 -8.48 6.24 -10.18
C LEU A 113 -7.88 5.05 -10.91
N SER A 114 -7.28 5.31 -12.06
CA SER A 114 -6.43 4.33 -12.75
C SER A 114 -4.98 4.54 -12.33
N PHE A 115 -4.28 3.44 -12.11
CA PHE A 115 -2.86 3.37 -11.83
C PHE A 115 -2.18 2.66 -13.00
N GLN A 116 -1.19 3.29 -13.60
CA GLN A 116 -0.29 2.65 -14.57
C GLN A 116 1.13 2.80 -14.05
N ILE A 117 1.73 1.66 -13.67
CA ILE A 117 3.03 1.63 -13.00
C ILE A 117 4.08 1.19 -14.00
N GLU A 118 5.07 2.04 -14.23
CA GLU A 118 6.21 1.77 -15.10
C GLU A 118 7.51 1.69 -14.27
N LYS A 119 8.60 1.28 -14.90
CA LYS A 119 9.89 1.14 -14.21
C LYS A 119 10.35 2.43 -13.49
N ARG A 120 10.06 3.60 -14.09
CA ARG A 120 10.57 4.90 -13.66
C ARG A 120 9.50 5.88 -13.19
N PHE A 121 8.23 5.59 -13.40
CA PHE A 121 7.14 6.48 -13.06
C PHE A 121 5.84 5.71 -12.79
N LEU A 122 4.92 6.38 -12.12
CA LEU A 122 3.56 5.98 -11.85
C LEU A 122 2.65 7.07 -12.41
N ASP A 123 1.80 6.74 -13.39
CA ASP A 123 0.73 7.61 -13.84
C ASP A 123 -0.57 7.29 -13.07
N ILE A 124 -1.17 8.31 -12.48
CA ILE A 124 -2.50 8.23 -11.87
C ILE A 124 -3.44 9.15 -12.64
N ARG A 125 -4.62 8.65 -12.98
CA ARG A 125 -5.65 9.40 -13.71
C ARG A 125 -7.03 9.13 -13.16
N THR A 126 -7.83 10.17 -13.06
CA THR A 126 -9.26 10.07 -12.79
C THR A 126 -9.97 9.39 -13.97
N VAL A 127 -10.84 8.45 -13.67
CA VAL A 127 -11.63 7.68 -14.65
C VAL A 127 -13.08 8.10 -14.57
N ASP A 128 -13.74 8.24 -15.73
CA ASP A 128 -15.16 8.58 -15.85
C ASP A 128 -15.56 9.91 -15.15
N GLY A 129 -14.60 10.82 -14.92
CA GLY A 129 -14.85 12.08 -14.21
C GLY A 129 -15.12 11.93 -12.71
N LEU A 130 -14.96 10.72 -12.13
CA LEU A 130 -15.24 10.42 -10.73
C LEU A 130 -14.06 10.82 -9.85
N ASN A 131 -14.04 12.06 -9.38
CA ASN A 131 -12.92 12.69 -8.67
C ASN A 131 -13.21 13.06 -7.20
N ASP A 132 -14.36 12.65 -6.65
CA ASP A 132 -14.68 12.87 -5.23
C ASP A 132 -13.98 11.83 -4.34
N CYS A 133 -12.67 11.99 -4.24
CA CYS A 133 -11.78 11.12 -3.47
C CYS A 133 -11.60 11.57 -2.02
N GLY A 134 -12.36 12.55 -1.55
CA GLY A 134 -12.23 13.12 -0.21
C GLY A 134 -11.07 14.10 -0.06
N PHE A 135 -10.54 14.63 -1.16
CA PHE A 135 -9.45 15.60 -1.14
C PHE A 135 -9.95 17.02 -0.83
N GLY A 136 -9.03 17.84 -0.33
CA GLY A 136 -9.29 19.27 -0.16
C GLY A 136 -9.60 20.00 -1.49
N PRO A 137 -10.13 21.22 -1.44
CA PRO A 137 -10.55 21.95 -2.63
C PRO A 137 -9.43 22.16 -3.65
N GLY A 138 -9.64 21.69 -4.87
CA GLY A 138 -8.71 21.84 -5.99
C GLY A 138 -7.51 20.89 -5.97
N VAL A 139 -7.41 19.98 -5.02
CA VAL A 139 -6.42 18.90 -5.01
C VAL A 139 -6.85 17.78 -5.97
N ARG A 140 -5.91 17.27 -6.75
CA ARG A 140 -6.15 16.22 -7.74
C ARG A 140 -5.10 15.14 -7.66
N ALA A 141 -5.52 13.89 -7.87
CA ALA A 141 -4.62 12.75 -8.00
C ALA A 141 -3.96 12.64 -9.39
N ASP A 142 -4.49 13.32 -10.38
CA ASP A 142 -4.10 13.21 -11.81
C ASP A 142 -2.70 13.75 -12.04
N ASN A 143 -1.68 12.92 -11.82
CA ASN A 143 -0.28 13.32 -11.98
C ASN A 143 0.58 12.14 -12.45
N ARG A 144 1.77 12.49 -12.95
CA ARG A 144 2.87 11.55 -13.13
C ARG A 144 3.83 11.71 -11.97
N PHE A 145 4.00 10.64 -11.22
CA PHE A 145 4.94 10.54 -10.11
C PHE A 145 6.19 9.81 -10.57
N PHE A 146 7.36 10.37 -10.33
CA PHE A 146 8.63 9.74 -10.68
C PHE A 146 9.10 8.85 -9.55
N ARG A 147 9.68 7.71 -9.88
CA ARG A 147 10.21 6.77 -8.88
C ARG A 147 11.42 7.39 -8.19
N TYR A 148 11.24 7.72 -6.92
CA TYR A 148 12.25 8.30 -6.05
C TYR A 148 13.10 7.21 -5.36
N SER A 149 12.44 6.19 -4.77
CA SER A 149 13.10 5.05 -4.16
C SER A 149 12.48 3.73 -4.63
N GLY A 150 13.32 2.70 -4.75
CA GLY A 150 12.91 1.31 -4.99
C GLY A 150 12.80 0.48 -3.72
N GLU A 151 13.09 1.05 -2.56
CA GLU A 151 12.91 0.39 -1.28
C GLU A 151 11.43 0.16 -0.99
N ILE A 152 11.10 -0.99 -0.41
CA ILE A 152 9.72 -1.31 -0.08
C ILE A 152 9.32 -0.51 1.16
N PRO A 153 8.37 0.45 1.05
CA PRO A 153 7.94 1.24 2.18
C PRO A 153 7.05 0.38 3.09
N GLU A 154 7.51 0.04 4.28
CA GLU A 154 6.71 -0.75 5.22
C GLU A 154 5.67 0.10 5.95
N CYS A 155 5.97 1.38 6.17
CA CYS A 155 5.14 2.30 6.93
C CYS A 155 5.13 3.69 6.28
N TYR A 156 4.17 4.50 6.67
CA TYR A 156 4.04 5.93 6.34
C TYR A 156 3.64 6.71 7.58
N GLU A 157 3.79 8.03 7.54
CA GLU A 157 3.44 8.92 8.64
C GLU A 157 2.31 9.87 8.23
N VAL A 158 1.32 10.01 9.11
CA VAL A 158 0.21 10.94 8.94
C VAL A 158 0.08 11.74 10.23
N GLU A 159 0.27 13.05 10.16
CA GLU A 159 0.12 13.95 11.30
C GLU A 159 0.93 13.51 12.55
N GLY A 160 2.18 13.08 12.32
CA GLY A 160 3.07 12.60 13.38
C GLY A 160 2.77 11.18 13.87
N LYS A 161 1.78 10.50 13.27
CA LYS A 161 1.44 9.12 13.63
C LYS A 161 1.95 8.15 12.57
N LYS A 162 2.82 7.25 12.97
CA LYS A 162 3.31 6.16 12.11
C LYS A 162 2.22 5.11 11.91
N THR A 163 1.93 4.79 10.65
CA THR A 163 1.00 3.74 10.23
C THR A 163 1.71 2.80 9.28
N CYS A 164 1.60 1.49 9.49
CA CYS A 164 2.28 0.50 8.65
C CYS A 164 1.29 -0.24 7.76
N PHE A 165 1.77 -0.65 6.58
CA PHE A 165 1.01 -1.52 5.70
C PHE A 165 0.89 -2.89 6.35
N GLU A 166 -0.33 -3.30 6.69
CA GLU A 166 -0.58 -4.62 7.25
C GLU A 166 -0.55 -5.66 6.13
N GLN A 167 0.30 -6.67 6.29
CA GLN A 167 0.19 -7.87 5.47
C GLN A 167 -1.08 -8.58 5.89
N THR A 168 -2.05 -8.70 5.00
CA THR A 168 -3.18 -9.60 5.24
C THR A 168 -2.60 -11.01 5.37
N PRO A 169 -2.70 -11.67 6.54
CA PRO A 169 -2.21 -13.04 6.66
C PRO A 169 -2.91 -13.88 5.59
N GLU A 170 -2.13 -14.59 4.78
CA GLU A 170 -2.68 -15.57 3.84
C GLU A 170 -3.62 -16.47 4.63
N LYS A 171 -4.89 -16.46 4.25
CA LYS A 171 -5.93 -17.27 4.86
C LYS A 171 -5.58 -18.74 4.63
N LYS A 172 -4.80 -19.32 5.55
CA LYS A 172 -4.70 -20.77 5.65
C LYS A 172 -6.12 -21.25 5.87
N ASN A 173 -6.65 -22.00 4.92
CA ASN A 173 -7.98 -22.60 4.95
C ASN A 173 -8.25 -23.22 6.33
N GLY A 174 -9.27 -22.73 7.02
CA GLY A 174 -9.76 -23.37 8.24
C GLY A 174 -10.50 -22.43 9.17
N THR A 175 -11.83 -22.55 9.15
CA THR A 175 -12.77 -22.22 10.21
C THR A 175 -13.23 -20.78 10.33
N ALA A 176 -14.48 -20.57 9.95
CA ALA A 176 -15.27 -19.39 10.22
C ALA A 176 -15.30 -19.09 11.73
N GLN A 177 -14.81 -17.92 12.15
CA GLN A 177 -15.12 -17.37 13.46
C GLN A 177 -16.31 -16.42 13.33
N THR A 178 -17.41 -16.86 13.87
CA THR A 178 -18.65 -16.10 14.07
C THR A 178 -18.35 -14.91 15.00
N THR A 179 -18.52 -13.72 14.50
CA THR A 179 -18.49 -12.49 15.33
C THR A 179 -19.67 -12.51 16.29
N PRO A 180 -19.49 -12.28 17.59
CA PRO A 180 -20.63 -12.20 18.51
C PRO A 180 -21.42 -10.93 18.25
N GLU A 181 -22.69 -11.12 17.94
CA GLU A 181 -23.72 -10.12 17.80
C GLU A 181 -23.82 -9.24 19.06
N LYS A 182 -23.56 -7.96 18.94
CA LYS A 182 -23.71 -6.98 20.02
C LYS A 182 -25.19 -6.70 20.24
N LYS A 183 -25.72 -7.23 21.37
CA LYS A 183 -27.09 -7.00 21.83
C LYS A 183 -27.41 -5.50 21.88
N PRO A 184 -28.58 -5.05 21.40
CA PRO A 184 -28.98 -3.65 21.48
C PRO A 184 -29.26 -3.26 22.94
N VAL A 185 -28.71 -2.10 23.33
CA VAL A 185 -28.96 -1.46 24.66
C VAL A 185 -30.38 -0.90 24.63
N PRO A 186 -31.24 -1.16 25.64
CA PRO A 186 -32.58 -0.59 25.71
C PRO A 186 -32.51 0.92 26.01
N THR A 187 -33.23 1.69 25.22
CA THR A 187 -33.43 3.13 25.40
C THR A 187 -34.23 3.39 26.69
N PRO A 188 -33.83 4.35 27.53
CA PRO A 188 -34.64 4.73 28.70
C PRO A 188 -35.89 5.44 28.25
N VAL A 189 -37.02 4.96 28.77
CA VAL A 189 -38.34 5.59 28.64
C VAL A 189 -38.35 6.85 29.52
N ASN A 190 -38.65 7.97 28.90
CA ASN A 190 -38.79 9.24 29.61
C ASN A 190 -40.25 9.43 30.04
N ASP A 191 -40.57 9.06 31.28
CA ASP A 191 -41.84 9.38 31.92
C ASP A 191 -41.77 10.80 32.46
N ASN A 192 -42.28 11.76 31.70
CA ASN A 192 -42.72 13.06 32.23
C ASN A 192 -43.82 13.61 31.32
N GLN A 193 -45.04 13.17 31.60
CA GLN A 193 -46.25 13.94 31.36
C GLN A 193 -47.09 13.94 32.64
N LEU A 194 -47.09 15.07 33.31
CA LEU A 194 -48.20 15.63 34.10
C LEU A 194 -48.04 17.14 34.03
#